data_8a6eb65e71dfc3363d249d9a59c6e279
#
_entry.id   8a6eb65e71dfc3363d249d9a59c6e279
#
_cell.length_a   1.000
_cell.length_b   1.000
_cell.length_c   1.000
_cell.angle_alpha   90.00
_cell.angle_beta   90.00
_cell.angle_gamma   90.00
#
_symmetry.space_group_name_H-M   'P 1'
#
loop_
_entity.id
_entity.type
_entity.pdbx_description
1 polymer ?
#
loop_
_entity_poly.entity_id
_entity_poly.type
_entity_poly.pdbx_seq_one_letter_code
_entity_poly.pdbx_strand_id
1 'polypeptide(L)'
;RRKRAGRRPGMGRAIRRLCGFLVVIGCVSAAFLWSGRLEEQFALAFGFAGPSYWEADGWGELELPVPSDSVTMERAPTGDGTTLTLLGEPDGGALTRQEIYTKCLPSIVSIQGDSATVSSQGTGIVMTSDGYIITNHHVIDGAVEVSVTLLDGSASYKARLVGSDTATDLAVLKVEAQGLTAAEFGDSSLLQVGDLALAVGNPLGEQLPGTMTDGIISYIDRSVNVDGYDMQLIQTSAALNSGNSGGALLNEYGQVVGVTTLKMSSDWDTIEALGFAIPTATVKTIVDDLIAHGYVTGRPTIGVTVCTISALPKDEGDDKPIEGLYVLSVEEASDAWKQGLREGDILLRANGQMLLEIEDLNDQKTGLQAGDTISLTVWRDGETFEVDVALVEQYLLES
;
A
#
# COMPACT_ATOMS: atom_id res chain seq x y z
N ARG A 1 45.98 65.11 -17.13
CA ARG A 1 45.75 63.68 -16.67
C ARG A 1 45.08 63.73 -15.29
N ARG A 2 43.75 63.57 -15.22
CA ARG A 2 43.01 63.53 -13.96
C ARG A 2 42.88 62.06 -13.48
N LYS A 3 43.37 61.79 -12.25
CA LYS A 3 43.16 60.52 -11.52
C LYS A 3 41.71 60.41 -11.06
N ARG A 4 41.01 59.32 -11.45
CA ARG A 4 39.68 58.94 -10.91
C ARG A 4 39.88 58.30 -9.53
N ALA A 5 39.23 58.87 -8.50
CA ALA A 5 39.16 58.33 -7.17
C ALA A 5 38.11 57.21 -7.12
N GLY A 6 38.46 56.03 -6.62
CA GLY A 6 37.56 54.89 -6.44
C GLY A 6 36.61 55.13 -5.26
N ARG A 7 35.34 55.01 -5.52
CA ARG A 7 34.26 55.01 -4.50
C ARG A 7 34.27 53.67 -3.76
N ARG A 8 34.47 53.69 -2.45
CA ARG A 8 34.22 52.54 -1.56
C ARG A 8 32.70 52.25 -1.48
N PRO A 9 32.26 50.98 -1.53
CA PRO A 9 30.81 50.67 -1.37
C PRO A 9 30.39 50.92 0.07
N GLY A 10 29.29 51.66 0.21
CA GLY A 10 28.85 52.24 1.46
C GLY A 10 28.32 51.22 2.49
N MET A 11 28.82 51.41 3.69
CA MET A 11 28.42 50.73 4.95
C MET A 11 26.92 50.74 5.22
N GLY A 12 26.15 51.61 4.54
CA GLY A 12 24.69 51.72 4.68
C GLY A 12 23.85 50.54 4.15
N ARG A 13 24.38 49.73 3.20
CA ARG A 13 23.68 48.55 2.69
C ARG A 13 23.82 47.34 3.60
N ALA A 14 24.95 47.19 4.30
CA ALA A 14 25.14 46.12 5.28
C ALA A 14 24.25 46.33 6.52
N ILE A 15 24.13 47.57 7.01
CA ILE A 15 23.32 47.95 8.17
C ILE A 15 21.82 47.77 7.85
N ARG A 16 21.36 48.14 6.64
CA ARG A 16 19.97 47.90 6.23
C ARG A 16 19.59 46.42 6.11
N ARG A 17 20.52 45.54 5.69
CA ARG A 17 20.30 44.09 5.65
C ARG A 17 20.29 43.48 7.05
N LEU A 18 21.14 43.93 7.96
CA LEU A 18 21.18 43.50 9.35
C LEU A 18 19.91 43.91 10.10
N CYS A 19 19.42 45.13 9.92
CA CYS A 19 18.15 45.60 10.50
C CYS A 19 16.95 44.85 9.93
N GLY A 20 16.93 44.52 8.63
CA GLY A 20 15.88 43.70 8.01
C GLY A 20 15.83 42.28 8.57
N PHE A 21 17.01 41.68 8.81
CA PHE A 21 17.09 40.33 9.39
C PHE A 21 16.64 40.27 10.86
N LEU A 22 16.96 41.29 11.65
CA LEU A 22 16.51 41.40 13.05
C LEU A 22 14.99 41.67 13.16
N VAL A 23 14.38 42.39 12.20
CA VAL A 23 12.93 42.59 12.17
C VAL A 23 12.20 41.28 11.80
N VAL A 24 12.74 40.50 10.88
CA VAL A 24 12.15 39.18 10.51
C VAL A 24 12.22 38.22 11.69
N ILE A 25 13.36 38.14 12.40
CA ILE A 25 13.49 37.32 13.61
C ILE A 25 12.54 37.81 14.70
N GLY A 26 12.41 39.11 14.91
CA GLY A 26 11.47 39.68 15.84
C GLY A 26 10.00 39.39 15.54
N CYS A 27 9.61 39.39 14.24
CA CYS A 27 8.25 39.05 13.82
C CYS A 27 7.97 37.55 13.95
N VAL A 28 8.93 36.68 13.67
CA VAL A 28 8.78 35.23 13.86
C VAL A 28 8.69 34.87 15.33
N SER A 29 9.52 35.49 16.18
CA SER A 29 9.47 35.27 17.62
C SER A 29 8.16 35.84 18.25
N ALA A 30 7.66 36.96 17.73
CA ALA A 30 6.38 37.53 18.17
C ALA A 30 5.18 36.68 17.69
N ALA A 31 5.26 36.08 16.51
CA ALA A 31 4.24 35.15 16.02
C ALA A 31 4.20 33.86 16.84
N PHE A 32 5.38 33.33 17.25
CA PHE A 32 5.47 32.16 18.13
C PHE A 32 4.93 32.45 19.54
N LEU A 33 5.24 33.62 20.11
CA LEU A 33 4.72 34.03 21.41
C LEU A 33 3.22 34.40 21.38
N TRP A 34 2.73 34.79 20.20
CA TRP A 34 1.31 35.11 20.01
C TRP A 34 0.47 33.85 19.76
N SER A 35 1.01 32.83 19.08
CA SER A 35 0.34 31.53 18.90
C SER A 35 0.14 30.82 20.23
N GLY A 36 1.15 30.80 21.12
CA GLY A 36 1.02 30.21 22.47
C GLY A 36 -0.03 30.90 23.32
N ARG A 37 -0.18 32.25 23.19
CA ARG A 37 -1.25 32.98 23.89
C ARG A 37 -2.65 32.78 23.34
N LEU A 38 -2.75 32.45 22.05
CA LEU A 38 -4.02 32.08 21.42
C LEU A 38 -4.51 30.72 21.90
N GLU A 39 -3.61 29.75 22.09
CA GLU A 39 -3.96 28.43 22.65
C GLU A 39 -4.47 28.54 24.08
N GLU A 40 -3.82 29.33 24.95
CA GLU A 40 -4.31 29.59 26.32
C GLU A 40 -5.68 30.30 26.33
N GLN A 41 -5.91 31.28 25.45
CA GLN A 41 -7.19 31.96 25.35
C GLN A 41 -8.31 31.12 24.76
N PHE A 42 -7.98 30.21 23.84
CA PHE A 42 -8.93 29.25 23.31
C PHE A 42 -9.33 28.19 24.34
N ALA A 43 -8.38 27.70 25.14
CA ALA A 43 -8.64 26.75 26.22
C ALA A 43 -9.56 27.37 27.30
N LEU A 44 -9.36 28.67 27.66
CA LEU A 44 -10.20 29.38 28.60
C LEU A 44 -11.61 29.72 28.06
N ALA A 45 -11.74 29.97 26.75
CA ALA A 45 -13.02 30.34 26.15
C ALA A 45 -13.96 29.13 25.91
N PHE A 46 -13.42 27.93 25.76
CA PHE A 46 -14.19 26.73 25.44
C PHE A 46 -14.21 25.67 26.54
N GLY A 47 -13.68 25.98 27.74
CA GLY A 47 -13.82 25.13 28.94
C GLY A 47 -13.02 23.81 28.87
N PHE A 48 -11.99 23.72 28.02
CA PHE A 48 -11.05 22.62 28.02
C PHE A 48 -9.95 22.90 29.02
N ALA A 49 -10.12 22.43 30.25
CA ALA A 49 -9.03 22.32 31.21
C ALA A 49 -8.13 21.16 30.76
N GLY A 50 -7.12 21.47 29.91
CA GLY A 50 -6.09 20.50 29.55
C GLY A 50 -5.19 20.25 30.77
N PRO A 51 -4.81 19.00 31.06
CA PRO A 51 -3.83 18.69 32.07
C PRO A 51 -2.46 19.23 31.67
N SER A 52 -1.76 19.83 32.63
CA SER A 52 -0.37 20.32 32.53
C SER A 52 0.58 19.13 32.29
N TYR A 53 1.03 18.97 31.08
CA TYR A 53 1.99 17.94 30.69
C TYR A 53 3.44 18.35 30.91
N TRP A 54 3.88 18.55 32.17
CA TRP A 54 5.31 18.63 32.52
C TRP A 54 5.51 18.33 34.01
N GLU A 55 5.07 17.17 34.47
CA GLU A 55 5.66 16.55 35.65
C GLU A 55 6.01 15.11 35.29
N ALA A 56 7.32 14.88 35.15
CA ALA A 56 7.89 13.56 34.96
C ALA A 56 7.81 12.83 36.30
N ASP A 57 6.92 11.86 36.40
CA ASP A 57 7.09 10.69 37.28
C ASP A 57 6.06 9.62 36.87
N GLY A 58 6.58 8.52 36.35
CA GLY A 58 5.82 7.29 36.13
C GLY A 58 5.31 7.12 34.68
N TRP A 59 6.00 6.31 33.91
CA TRP A 59 5.46 5.64 32.74
C TRP A 59 4.34 4.70 33.23
N GLY A 60 3.14 5.23 33.37
CA GLY A 60 1.94 4.42 33.40
C GLY A 60 1.82 3.77 32.03
N GLU A 61 1.61 2.44 32.00
CA GLU A 61 1.23 1.71 30.81
C GLU A 61 0.18 2.52 30.06
N LEU A 62 0.55 3.03 28.88
CA LEU A 62 -0.42 3.45 27.88
C LEU A 62 -1.18 2.17 27.52
N GLU A 63 -2.32 1.94 28.17
CA GLU A 63 -3.33 1.05 27.63
C GLU A 63 -3.74 1.66 26.29
N LEU A 64 -3.06 1.20 25.23
CA LEU A 64 -3.61 1.37 23.89
C LEU A 64 -5.01 0.77 23.94
N PRO A 65 -6.04 1.47 23.46
CA PRO A 65 -7.36 0.88 23.41
C PRO A 65 -7.22 -0.43 22.64
N VAL A 66 -7.43 -1.55 23.34
CA VAL A 66 -7.59 -2.86 22.71
C VAL A 66 -8.67 -2.65 21.65
N PRO A 67 -8.44 -2.96 20.37
CA PRO A 67 -9.48 -2.87 19.36
C PRO A 67 -10.63 -3.75 19.85
N SER A 68 -11.69 -3.12 20.31
CA SER A 68 -12.94 -3.82 20.60
C SER A 68 -13.36 -4.49 19.30
N ASP A 69 -13.58 -5.78 19.32
CA ASP A 69 -14.12 -6.63 18.29
C ASP A 69 -14.17 -5.94 16.93
N SER A 70 -13.17 -6.17 16.09
CA SER A 70 -13.07 -5.55 14.77
C SER A 70 -14.38 -5.90 14.05
N VAL A 71 -15.26 -4.92 13.89
CA VAL A 71 -16.45 -5.07 13.06
C VAL A 71 -15.92 -5.24 11.65
N THR A 72 -15.79 -6.48 11.24
CA THR A 72 -15.28 -6.85 9.94
C THR A 72 -16.43 -6.83 8.95
N MET A 73 -16.11 -6.49 7.72
CA MET A 73 -17.03 -6.53 6.59
C MET A 73 -17.68 -7.92 6.46
N GLU A 74 -18.98 -7.98 6.13
CA GLU A 74 -19.69 -9.23 5.88
C GLU A 74 -18.99 -10.05 4.80
N ARG A 75 -18.78 -11.35 5.05
CA ARG A 75 -18.12 -12.24 4.09
C ARG A 75 -19.11 -12.92 3.16
N ALA A 76 -18.72 -13.07 1.89
CA ALA A 76 -19.42 -13.89 0.91
C ALA A 76 -18.98 -15.36 1.03
N PRO A 77 -19.82 -16.32 0.59
CA PRO A 77 -19.40 -17.71 0.42
C PRO A 77 -18.24 -17.84 -0.58
N THR A 78 -17.38 -18.82 -0.38
CA THR A 78 -16.25 -19.18 -1.25
C THR A 78 -16.45 -20.56 -1.85
N GLY A 79 -15.63 -20.93 -2.86
CA GLY A 79 -15.58 -22.29 -3.38
C GLY A 79 -16.70 -22.65 -4.35
N ASP A 80 -17.33 -21.70 -5.04
CA ASP A 80 -18.36 -21.96 -6.04
C ASP A 80 -17.82 -22.42 -7.41
N GLY A 81 -16.49 -22.48 -7.57
CA GLY A 81 -15.81 -22.89 -8.78
C GLY A 81 -15.62 -21.77 -9.81
N THR A 82 -16.00 -20.54 -9.51
CA THR A 82 -15.71 -19.37 -10.36
C THR A 82 -14.20 -19.14 -10.44
N THR A 83 -13.69 -18.86 -11.63
CA THR A 83 -12.27 -18.56 -11.88
C THR A 83 -12.12 -17.44 -12.88
N LEU A 84 -11.02 -16.70 -12.78
CA LEU A 84 -10.67 -15.66 -13.76
C LEU A 84 -10.11 -16.32 -15.03
N THR A 85 -10.67 -15.96 -16.19
CA THR A 85 -10.18 -16.42 -17.49
C THR A 85 -9.36 -15.33 -18.16
N LEU A 86 -8.13 -15.65 -18.56
CA LEU A 86 -7.29 -14.77 -19.37
C LEU A 86 -7.44 -15.13 -20.86
N LEU A 87 -7.58 -14.10 -21.68
CA LEU A 87 -7.73 -14.18 -23.12
C LEU A 87 -6.42 -13.84 -23.81
N GLY A 88 -6.09 -14.56 -24.86
CA GLY A 88 -5.02 -14.16 -25.78
C GLY A 88 -5.43 -12.94 -26.64
N GLU A 89 -4.54 -12.56 -27.56
CA GLU A 89 -4.85 -11.55 -28.55
C GLU A 89 -6.03 -12.01 -29.42
N PRO A 90 -7.04 -11.13 -29.64
CA PRO A 90 -8.17 -11.49 -30.51
C PRO A 90 -7.76 -11.50 -31.98
N ASP A 91 -8.47 -12.26 -32.83
CA ASP A 91 -8.29 -12.26 -34.27
C ASP A 91 -8.60 -10.92 -34.97
N GLY A 92 -9.20 -9.97 -34.22
CA GLY A 92 -9.51 -8.60 -34.67
C GLY A 92 -8.32 -7.66 -34.60
N GLY A 93 -8.37 -6.56 -35.36
CA GLY A 93 -7.36 -5.50 -35.24
C GLY A 93 -7.53 -4.65 -33.97
N ALA A 94 -6.54 -3.82 -33.69
CA ALA A 94 -6.57 -2.86 -32.61
C ALA A 94 -7.79 -1.93 -32.71
N LEU A 95 -8.39 -1.63 -31.57
CA LEU A 95 -9.51 -0.70 -31.44
C LEU A 95 -9.00 0.74 -31.29
N THR A 96 -9.84 1.69 -31.68
CA THR A 96 -9.60 3.11 -31.33
C THR A 96 -9.81 3.33 -29.83
N ARG A 97 -9.17 4.37 -29.27
CA ARG A 97 -9.36 4.73 -27.85
C ARG A 97 -10.83 4.95 -27.48
N GLN A 98 -11.61 5.51 -28.38
CA GLN A 98 -13.06 5.73 -28.20
C GLN A 98 -13.83 4.39 -28.13
N GLU A 99 -13.49 3.42 -28.97
CA GLU A 99 -14.10 2.09 -28.97
C GLU A 99 -13.71 1.34 -27.68
N ILE A 100 -12.43 1.39 -27.27
CA ILE A 100 -11.95 0.81 -26.02
C ILE A 100 -12.72 1.39 -24.83
N TYR A 101 -12.83 2.73 -24.76
CA TYR A 101 -13.56 3.40 -23.70
C TYR A 101 -15.02 2.96 -23.62
N THR A 102 -15.71 2.97 -24.77
CA THR A 102 -17.12 2.55 -24.85
C THR A 102 -17.31 1.09 -24.43
N LYS A 103 -16.37 0.22 -24.82
CA LYS A 103 -16.39 -1.21 -24.49
C LYS A 103 -16.19 -1.46 -23.00
N CYS A 104 -15.19 -0.85 -22.39
CA CYS A 104 -14.77 -1.15 -21.01
C CYS A 104 -15.55 -0.39 -19.95
N LEU A 105 -16.05 0.82 -20.22
CA LEU A 105 -16.68 1.67 -19.22
C LEU A 105 -17.79 0.98 -18.40
N PRO A 106 -18.69 0.18 -19.01
CA PRO A 106 -19.74 -0.52 -18.26
C PRO A 106 -19.25 -1.59 -17.28
N SER A 107 -17.99 -2.02 -17.41
CA SER A 107 -17.36 -3.00 -16.51
C SER A 107 -16.51 -2.36 -15.41
N ILE A 108 -16.46 -1.04 -15.35
CA ILE A 108 -15.75 -0.31 -14.29
C ILE A 108 -16.77 0.25 -13.30
N VAL A 109 -16.46 0.14 -12.01
CA VAL A 109 -17.33 0.56 -10.91
C VAL A 109 -16.60 1.46 -9.93
N SER A 110 -17.34 2.33 -9.26
CA SER A 110 -16.86 3.08 -8.10
C SER A 110 -16.97 2.21 -6.86
N ILE A 111 -15.94 2.23 -6.02
CA ILE A 111 -15.94 1.57 -4.72
C ILE A 111 -15.79 2.63 -3.65
N GLN A 112 -16.65 2.55 -2.64
CA GLN A 112 -16.56 3.32 -1.41
C GLN A 112 -16.55 2.37 -0.23
N GLY A 113 -15.49 2.47 0.58
CA GLY A 113 -15.35 1.77 1.86
C GLY A 113 -15.60 2.72 3.01
N ASP A 114 -16.49 2.38 3.91
CA ASP A 114 -16.81 3.19 5.09
C ASP A 114 -16.38 2.46 6.36
N SER A 115 -15.56 3.12 7.17
CA SER A 115 -15.23 2.72 8.53
C SER A 115 -15.86 3.66 9.55
N ALA A 116 -15.65 3.41 10.83
CA ALA A 116 -16.20 4.27 11.90
C ALA A 116 -15.65 5.71 11.85
N THR A 117 -14.49 5.94 11.25
CA THR A 117 -13.76 7.22 11.32
C THR A 117 -13.33 7.77 9.96
N VAL A 118 -13.18 6.93 8.96
CA VAL A 118 -12.62 7.31 7.64
C VAL A 118 -13.42 6.62 6.54
N SER A 119 -13.61 7.30 5.41
CA SER A 119 -14.12 6.71 4.17
C SER A 119 -12.99 6.63 3.15
N SER A 120 -12.83 5.47 2.51
CA SER A 120 -11.93 5.25 1.38
C SER A 120 -12.69 5.28 0.07
N GLN A 121 -12.04 5.64 -1.01
CA GLN A 121 -12.60 5.62 -2.36
C GLN A 121 -11.61 5.01 -3.35
N GLY A 122 -12.14 4.24 -4.29
CA GLY A 122 -11.36 3.63 -5.36
C GLY A 122 -12.23 3.16 -6.51
N THR A 123 -11.65 2.32 -7.30
CA THR A 123 -12.24 1.73 -8.50
C THR A 123 -12.31 0.21 -8.35
N GLY A 124 -13.25 -0.42 -9.04
CA GLY A 124 -13.31 -1.87 -9.20
C GLY A 124 -13.58 -2.26 -10.64
N ILE A 125 -13.27 -3.51 -10.95
CA ILE A 125 -13.48 -4.14 -12.27
C ILE A 125 -14.47 -5.27 -12.11
N VAL A 126 -15.57 -5.21 -12.83
CA VAL A 126 -16.56 -6.30 -12.86
C VAL A 126 -15.95 -7.52 -13.53
N MET A 127 -15.72 -8.57 -12.76
CA MET A 127 -15.15 -9.82 -13.26
C MET A 127 -16.22 -10.73 -13.88
N THR A 128 -17.40 -10.79 -13.27
CA THR A 128 -18.48 -11.66 -13.74
C THR A 128 -19.83 -10.96 -13.75
N SER A 129 -20.74 -11.41 -14.60
CA SER A 129 -22.06 -10.80 -14.75
C SER A 129 -22.99 -11.00 -13.55
N ASP A 130 -22.66 -11.91 -12.64
CA ASP A 130 -23.37 -12.17 -11.39
C ASP A 130 -22.77 -11.46 -10.18
N GLY A 131 -21.71 -10.63 -10.38
CA GLY A 131 -21.29 -9.66 -9.38
C GLY A 131 -19.99 -9.93 -8.64
N TYR A 132 -19.07 -10.72 -9.16
CA TYR A 132 -17.69 -10.73 -8.68
C TYR A 132 -16.96 -9.47 -9.19
N ILE A 133 -16.27 -8.77 -8.30
CA ILE A 133 -15.58 -7.52 -8.59
C ILE A 133 -14.17 -7.57 -8.02
N ILE A 134 -13.19 -7.22 -8.82
CA ILE A 134 -11.78 -7.13 -8.42
C ILE A 134 -11.45 -5.68 -8.08
N THR A 135 -10.71 -5.44 -6.99
CA THR A 135 -10.19 -4.15 -6.58
C THR A 135 -8.88 -4.30 -5.81
N ASN A 136 -8.33 -3.22 -5.28
CA ASN A 136 -7.18 -3.30 -4.38
C ASN A 136 -7.63 -3.55 -2.92
N HIS A 137 -6.75 -4.22 -2.16
CA HIS A 137 -6.92 -4.42 -0.72
C HIS A 137 -7.01 -3.08 0.02
N HIS A 138 -6.08 -2.13 -0.23
CA HIS A 138 -6.05 -0.85 0.46
C HIS A 138 -7.30 0.02 0.22
N VAL A 139 -8.06 -0.23 -0.84
CA VAL A 139 -9.34 0.48 -1.11
C VAL A 139 -10.41 0.08 -0.10
N ILE A 140 -10.34 -1.13 0.45
CA ILE A 140 -11.33 -1.67 1.39
C ILE A 140 -10.77 -1.91 2.78
N ASP A 141 -9.49 -1.62 3.00
CA ASP A 141 -8.83 -1.86 4.28
C ASP A 141 -9.50 -1.07 5.42
N GLY A 142 -9.77 -1.76 6.52
CA GLY A 142 -10.47 -1.19 7.68
C GLY A 142 -11.94 -0.81 7.45
N ALA A 143 -12.52 -1.08 6.26
CA ALA A 143 -13.93 -0.82 6.00
C ALA A 143 -14.82 -1.82 6.70
N VAL A 144 -15.90 -1.33 7.32
CA VAL A 144 -16.98 -2.15 7.90
C VAL A 144 -18.14 -2.35 6.93
N GLU A 145 -18.29 -1.45 5.97
CA GLU A 145 -19.24 -1.53 4.88
C GLU A 145 -18.60 -1.04 3.59
N VAL A 146 -18.85 -1.76 2.49
CA VAL A 146 -18.38 -1.37 1.15
C VAL A 146 -19.57 -1.30 0.21
N SER A 147 -19.67 -0.19 -0.51
CA SER A 147 -20.63 0.02 -1.57
C SER A 147 -19.94 0.04 -2.94
N VAL A 148 -20.61 -0.56 -3.92
CA VAL A 148 -20.20 -0.62 -5.32
C VAL A 148 -21.25 0.07 -6.15
N THR A 149 -20.87 1.13 -6.85
CA THR A 149 -21.79 1.95 -7.67
C THR A 149 -21.37 1.89 -9.12
N LEU A 150 -22.32 1.59 -10.01
CA LEU A 150 -22.10 1.66 -11.47
C LEU A 150 -21.77 3.10 -11.87
N LEU A 151 -20.82 3.30 -12.78
CA LEU A 151 -20.36 4.66 -13.14
C LEU A 151 -21.44 5.54 -13.78
N ASP A 152 -22.48 4.94 -14.36
CA ASP A 152 -23.64 5.68 -14.88
C ASP A 152 -24.66 6.10 -13.79
N GLY A 153 -24.38 5.74 -12.53
CA GLY A 153 -25.23 6.02 -11.38
C GLY A 153 -26.57 5.25 -11.35
N SER A 154 -26.76 4.28 -12.25
CA SER A 154 -28.03 3.56 -12.38
C SER A 154 -28.32 2.62 -11.20
N ALA A 155 -27.27 2.11 -10.52
CA ALA A 155 -27.38 1.21 -9.38
C ALA A 155 -26.19 1.32 -8.44
N SER A 156 -26.47 1.10 -7.15
CA SER A 156 -25.48 0.91 -6.09
C SER A 156 -25.82 -0.33 -5.30
N TYR A 157 -24.81 -1.12 -4.96
CA TYR A 157 -24.93 -2.40 -4.30
C TYR A 157 -24.07 -2.43 -3.03
N LYS A 158 -24.59 -3.02 -1.96
CA LYS A 158 -23.74 -3.39 -0.82
C LYS A 158 -22.89 -4.61 -1.22
N ALA A 159 -21.59 -4.52 -0.97
CA ALA A 159 -20.65 -5.59 -1.28
C ALA A 159 -20.36 -6.45 -0.03
N ARG A 160 -20.08 -7.72 -0.27
CA ARG A 160 -19.51 -8.65 0.70
C ARG A 160 -18.10 -9.01 0.28
N LEU A 161 -17.20 -9.21 1.24
CA LEU A 161 -15.82 -9.62 0.99
C LEU A 161 -15.75 -11.12 0.68
N VAL A 162 -15.25 -11.48 -0.48
CA VAL A 162 -14.87 -12.87 -0.79
C VAL A 162 -13.55 -13.19 -0.12
N GLY A 163 -12.52 -12.38 -0.39
CA GLY A 163 -11.21 -12.46 0.21
C GLY A 163 -10.34 -11.29 -0.19
N SER A 164 -9.27 -11.07 0.53
CA SER A 164 -8.27 -10.05 0.21
C SER A 164 -6.87 -10.51 0.58
N ASP A 165 -5.90 -9.90 -0.03
CA ASP A 165 -4.48 -10.20 0.13
C ASP A 165 -3.67 -8.92 0.20
N THR A 166 -3.09 -8.67 1.37
CA THR A 166 -2.29 -7.46 1.65
C THR A 166 -0.98 -7.45 0.84
N ALA A 167 -0.36 -8.62 0.66
CA ALA A 167 0.94 -8.73 0.00
C ALA A 167 0.88 -8.41 -1.49
N THR A 168 -0.22 -8.71 -2.17
CA THR A 168 -0.41 -8.33 -3.59
C THR A 168 -1.33 -7.14 -3.77
N ASP A 169 -1.86 -6.57 -2.67
CA ASP A 169 -2.81 -5.46 -2.71
C ASP A 169 -4.04 -5.76 -3.56
N LEU A 170 -4.57 -6.99 -3.51
CA LEU A 170 -5.77 -7.41 -4.23
C LEU A 170 -6.92 -7.76 -3.29
N ALA A 171 -8.13 -7.50 -3.73
CA ALA A 171 -9.35 -7.93 -3.06
C ALA A 171 -10.42 -8.35 -4.07
N VAL A 172 -11.25 -9.31 -3.67
CA VAL A 172 -12.41 -9.76 -4.41
C VAL A 172 -13.66 -9.48 -3.60
N LEU A 173 -14.59 -8.78 -4.20
CA LEU A 173 -15.88 -8.45 -3.64
C LEU A 173 -17.00 -9.23 -4.37
N LYS A 174 -18.11 -9.44 -3.69
CA LYS A 174 -19.34 -10.01 -4.26
C LYS A 174 -20.52 -9.11 -3.98
N VAL A 175 -21.22 -8.73 -5.04
CA VAL A 175 -22.50 -8.00 -4.95
C VAL A 175 -23.64 -8.89 -5.44
N GLU A 176 -24.85 -8.68 -4.90
CA GLU A 176 -26.05 -9.35 -5.34
C GLU A 176 -26.61 -8.62 -6.57
N ALA A 177 -26.08 -8.96 -7.73
CA ALA A 177 -26.49 -8.39 -9.01
C ALA A 177 -26.54 -9.48 -10.09
N GLN A 178 -27.24 -9.19 -11.18
CA GLN A 178 -27.33 -10.06 -12.36
C GLN A 178 -27.27 -9.19 -13.61
N GLY A 179 -26.58 -9.70 -14.65
CA GLY A 179 -26.52 -9.03 -15.93
C GLY A 179 -25.54 -7.84 -15.94
N LEU A 180 -24.59 -7.78 -15.01
CA LEU A 180 -23.50 -6.82 -15.08
C LEU A 180 -22.65 -7.07 -16.32
N THR A 181 -22.08 -6.02 -16.90
CA THR A 181 -21.14 -6.15 -18.00
C THR A 181 -19.78 -6.54 -17.42
N ALA A 182 -19.35 -7.78 -17.66
CA ALA A 182 -18.05 -8.25 -17.25
C ALA A 182 -16.94 -7.71 -18.17
N ALA A 183 -15.77 -7.40 -17.60
CA ALA A 183 -14.58 -7.05 -18.36
C ALA A 183 -14.00 -8.28 -19.07
N GLU A 184 -13.30 -8.05 -20.19
CA GLU A 184 -12.44 -9.04 -20.79
C GLU A 184 -11.03 -8.87 -20.21
N PHE A 185 -10.45 -9.95 -19.67
CA PHE A 185 -9.10 -9.96 -19.14
C PHE A 185 -8.13 -10.57 -20.14
N GLY A 186 -7.13 -9.79 -20.57
CA GLY A 186 -6.05 -10.24 -21.45
C GLY A 186 -4.91 -10.87 -20.65
N ASP A 187 -4.09 -11.66 -21.31
CA ASP A 187 -2.90 -12.27 -20.72
C ASP A 187 -1.75 -11.25 -20.71
N SER A 188 -1.38 -10.77 -19.52
CA SER A 188 -0.29 -9.81 -19.34
C SER A 188 1.09 -10.36 -19.71
N SER A 189 1.26 -11.69 -19.84
CA SER A 189 2.54 -12.29 -20.27
C SER A 189 2.84 -12.04 -21.75
N LEU A 190 1.86 -11.59 -22.52
CA LEU A 190 2.00 -11.24 -23.94
C LEU A 190 2.43 -9.79 -24.16
N LEU A 191 2.40 -8.94 -23.09
CA LEU A 191 2.76 -7.53 -23.19
C LEU A 191 4.22 -7.32 -23.58
N GLN A 192 4.46 -6.22 -24.28
CA GLN A 192 5.79 -5.71 -24.60
C GLN A 192 5.95 -4.25 -24.17
N VAL A 193 7.18 -3.87 -23.84
CA VAL A 193 7.49 -2.47 -23.57
C VAL A 193 7.26 -1.63 -24.83
N GLY A 194 6.45 -0.58 -24.70
CA GLY A 194 6.01 0.27 -25.81
C GLY A 194 4.57 0.03 -26.24
N ASP A 195 3.91 -1.05 -25.80
CA ASP A 195 2.50 -1.31 -26.09
C ASP A 195 1.62 -0.18 -25.53
N LEU A 196 0.48 0.06 -26.18
CA LEU A 196 -0.53 1.00 -25.72
C LEU A 196 -1.05 0.60 -24.34
N ALA A 197 -1.07 1.53 -23.43
CA ALA A 197 -1.64 1.39 -22.08
C ALA A 197 -2.70 2.46 -21.84
N LEU A 198 -3.92 2.06 -21.54
CA LEU A 198 -5.01 2.95 -21.18
C LEU A 198 -5.45 2.65 -19.75
N ALA A 199 -5.36 3.61 -18.85
CA ALA A 199 -5.87 3.45 -17.49
C ALA A 199 -7.29 4.05 -17.40
N VAL A 200 -8.22 3.26 -16.85
CA VAL A 200 -9.60 3.68 -16.60
C VAL A 200 -9.95 3.47 -15.15
N GLY A 201 -10.43 4.55 -14.52
CA GLY A 201 -10.79 4.54 -13.10
C GLY A 201 -11.73 5.66 -12.74
N ASN A 202 -11.90 5.86 -11.43
CA ASN A 202 -12.81 6.85 -10.87
C ASN A 202 -12.05 7.83 -9.94
N PRO A 203 -11.10 8.63 -10.46
CA PRO A 203 -10.34 9.56 -9.66
C PRO A 203 -11.27 10.60 -9.01
N LEU A 204 -11.09 10.87 -7.71
CA LEU A 204 -11.92 11.78 -6.92
C LEU A 204 -13.38 11.33 -6.79
N GLY A 205 -13.66 10.03 -6.91
CA GLY A 205 -14.99 9.47 -6.71
C GLY A 205 -16.05 10.04 -7.66
N GLU A 206 -17.21 10.42 -7.13
CA GLU A 206 -18.36 10.92 -7.93
C GLU A 206 -18.08 12.17 -8.76
N GLN A 207 -16.95 12.87 -8.54
CA GLN A 207 -16.66 14.12 -9.24
C GLN A 207 -16.12 13.89 -10.66
N LEU A 208 -15.38 12.82 -10.90
CA LEU A 208 -14.75 12.50 -12.18
C LEU A 208 -14.90 11.01 -12.57
N PRO A 209 -16.14 10.48 -12.63
CA PRO A 209 -16.38 9.08 -12.89
C PRO A 209 -15.90 8.67 -14.30
N GLY A 210 -15.24 7.53 -14.41
CA GLY A 210 -14.84 6.96 -15.70
C GLY A 210 -13.75 7.75 -16.42
N THR A 211 -12.84 8.37 -15.71
CA THR A 211 -11.70 9.05 -16.34
C THR A 211 -10.79 8.02 -17.03
N MET A 212 -10.43 8.27 -18.28
CA MET A 212 -9.43 7.51 -19.03
C MET A 212 -8.19 8.36 -19.29
N THR A 213 -7.03 7.78 -19.00
CA THR A 213 -5.71 8.34 -19.36
C THR A 213 -4.97 7.39 -20.29
N ASP A 214 -4.05 7.90 -21.12
CA ASP A 214 -3.28 7.11 -22.05
C ASP A 214 -1.77 7.23 -21.84
N GLY A 215 -1.07 6.18 -22.20
CA GLY A 215 0.37 6.05 -22.12
C GLY A 215 0.85 4.78 -22.82
N ILE A 216 1.98 4.29 -22.37
CA ILE A 216 2.56 3.02 -22.85
C ILE A 216 2.92 2.12 -21.68
N ILE A 217 3.13 0.85 -21.94
CA ILE A 217 3.83 -0.06 -21.04
C ILE A 217 5.30 0.40 -21.02
N SER A 218 5.75 0.94 -19.89
CA SER A 218 7.11 1.50 -19.74
C SER A 218 8.11 0.45 -19.28
N TYR A 219 7.67 -0.52 -18.48
CA TYR A 219 8.48 -1.66 -18.02
C TYR A 219 7.58 -2.83 -17.60
N ILE A 220 8.08 -4.06 -17.69
CA ILE A 220 7.40 -5.30 -17.28
C ILE A 220 8.25 -5.95 -16.20
N ASP A 221 7.61 -6.61 -15.22
CA ASP A 221 8.26 -7.29 -14.08
C ASP A 221 9.19 -6.36 -13.28
N ARG A 222 8.74 -5.10 -13.06
CA ARG A 222 9.43 -4.17 -12.18
C ARG A 222 9.25 -4.64 -10.73
N SER A 223 10.34 -5.09 -10.11
CA SER A 223 10.33 -5.33 -8.66
C SER A 223 10.24 -4.00 -7.93
N VAL A 224 9.21 -3.85 -7.13
CA VAL A 224 8.94 -2.66 -6.33
C VAL A 224 8.56 -3.10 -4.93
N ASN A 225 9.27 -2.59 -3.92
CA ASN A 225 8.89 -2.82 -2.54
C ASN A 225 7.73 -1.89 -2.18
N VAL A 226 6.61 -2.49 -1.80
CA VAL A 226 5.39 -1.78 -1.39
C VAL A 226 5.02 -2.24 0.01
N ASP A 227 5.17 -1.37 0.99
CA ASP A 227 4.89 -1.66 2.42
C ASP A 227 5.56 -2.95 2.94
N GLY A 228 6.80 -3.20 2.51
CA GLY A 228 7.56 -4.38 2.92
C GLY A 228 7.32 -5.65 2.08
N TYR A 229 6.48 -5.57 1.05
CA TYR A 229 6.24 -6.66 0.11
C TYR A 229 6.86 -6.35 -1.26
N ASP A 230 7.64 -7.27 -1.81
CA ASP A 230 8.19 -7.16 -3.14
C ASP A 230 7.16 -7.60 -4.18
N MET A 231 6.69 -6.65 -4.95
CA MET A 231 5.68 -6.88 -5.99
C MET A 231 6.32 -6.77 -7.38
N GLN A 232 6.00 -7.72 -8.26
CA GLN A 232 6.34 -7.63 -9.69
C GLN A 232 5.21 -6.88 -10.39
N LEU A 233 5.49 -5.65 -10.84
CA LEU A 233 4.48 -4.75 -11.38
C LEU A 233 4.76 -4.36 -12.84
N ILE A 234 3.70 -4.08 -13.57
CA ILE A 234 3.77 -3.37 -14.84
C ILE A 234 3.93 -1.88 -14.53
N GLN A 235 4.98 -1.25 -15.08
CA GLN A 235 5.12 0.20 -15.06
C GLN A 235 4.49 0.81 -16.31
N THR A 236 3.73 1.89 -16.15
CA THR A 236 3.10 2.62 -17.26
C THR A 236 3.34 4.12 -17.14
N SER A 237 3.36 4.82 -18.28
CA SER A 237 3.34 6.28 -18.35
C SER A 237 1.92 6.87 -18.37
N ALA A 238 0.87 6.05 -18.40
CA ALA A 238 -0.50 6.53 -18.24
C ALA A 238 -0.65 7.20 -16.86
N ALA A 239 -1.21 8.39 -16.82
CA ALA A 239 -1.34 9.15 -15.57
C ALA A 239 -2.30 8.43 -14.61
N LEU A 240 -1.80 8.05 -13.44
CA LEU A 240 -2.59 7.51 -12.34
C LEU A 240 -2.70 8.56 -11.23
N ASN A 241 -3.86 8.63 -10.60
CA ASN A 241 -4.16 9.54 -9.49
C ASN A 241 -4.99 8.80 -8.43
N SER A 242 -5.06 9.37 -7.23
CA SER A 242 -5.92 8.86 -6.17
C SER A 242 -7.34 8.61 -6.70
N GLY A 243 -7.87 7.41 -6.43
CA GLY A 243 -9.17 6.93 -6.93
C GLY A 243 -9.07 6.03 -8.18
N ASN A 244 -7.93 6.01 -8.92
CA ASN A 244 -7.73 5.02 -9.99
C ASN A 244 -7.35 3.64 -9.43
N SER A 245 -6.91 3.55 -8.15
CA SER A 245 -6.59 2.27 -7.47
C SER A 245 -7.73 1.27 -7.61
N GLY A 246 -7.40 0.03 -7.99
CA GLY A 246 -8.36 -1.03 -8.29
C GLY A 246 -9.00 -0.94 -9.67
N GLY A 247 -8.64 0.07 -10.48
CA GLY A 247 -9.11 0.27 -11.85
C GLY A 247 -8.35 -0.58 -12.87
N ALA A 248 -8.76 -0.45 -14.13
CA ALA A 248 -8.24 -1.24 -15.24
C ALA A 248 -7.07 -0.56 -15.95
N LEU A 249 -5.97 -1.30 -16.17
CA LEU A 249 -5.01 -1.01 -17.22
C LEU A 249 -5.37 -1.86 -18.44
N LEU A 250 -5.63 -1.22 -19.58
CA LEU A 250 -6.17 -1.84 -20.79
C LEU A 250 -5.14 -1.84 -21.90
N ASN A 251 -5.14 -2.90 -22.74
CA ASN A 251 -4.39 -2.98 -23.98
C ASN A 251 -5.18 -2.39 -25.17
N GLU A 252 -4.61 -2.45 -26.36
CA GLU A 252 -5.20 -1.94 -27.60
C GLU A 252 -6.45 -2.70 -28.08
N TYR A 253 -6.78 -3.83 -27.45
CA TYR A 253 -8.00 -4.61 -27.73
C TYR A 253 -9.11 -4.34 -26.71
N GLY A 254 -8.86 -3.45 -25.73
CA GLY A 254 -9.78 -3.16 -24.65
C GLY A 254 -9.90 -4.32 -23.64
N GLN A 255 -8.86 -5.13 -23.53
CA GLN A 255 -8.74 -6.16 -22.50
C GLN A 255 -7.97 -5.60 -21.30
N VAL A 256 -8.40 -5.96 -20.09
CA VAL A 256 -7.68 -5.64 -18.85
C VAL A 256 -6.40 -6.48 -18.80
N VAL A 257 -5.25 -5.84 -18.75
CA VAL A 257 -3.93 -6.48 -18.65
C VAL A 257 -3.27 -6.23 -17.29
N GLY A 258 -3.87 -5.38 -16.46
CA GLY A 258 -3.43 -5.14 -15.08
C GLY A 258 -4.49 -4.43 -14.25
N VAL A 259 -4.37 -4.53 -12.93
CA VAL A 259 -5.14 -3.77 -11.94
C VAL A 259 -4.27 -2.64 -11.45
N THR A 260 -4.68 -1.38 -11.67
CA THR A 260 -3.89 -0.20 -11.29
C THR A 260 -3.78 -0.09 -9.77
N THR A 261 -2.59 0.23 -9.26
CA THR A 261 -2.35 0.47 -7.83
C THR A 261 -1.54 1.74 -7.62
N LEU A 262 -1.86 2.49 -6.56
CA LEU A 262 -1.15 3.70 -6.11
C LEU A 262 -0.57 3.54 -4.70
N LYS A 263 -0.53 2.31 -4.17
CA LYS A 263 0.06 2.03 -2.87
C LYS A 263 1.59 2.09 -2.97
N MET A 264 2.12 3.29 -3.20
CA MET A 264 3.56 3.55 -3.24
C MET A 264 3.93 4.44 -2.05
N SER A 265 5.14 4.29 -1.53
CA SER A 265 5.64 5.16 -0.46
C SER A 265 5.63 6.63 -0.91
N SER A 266 5.44 7.56 0.03
CA SER A 266 5.36 9.01 -0.17
C SER A 266 6.47 9.64 -1.02
N ASP A 267 7.59 8.92 -1.20
CA ASP A 267 8.74 9.39 -1.99
C ASP A 267 8.49 9.34 -3.50
N TRP A 268 7.49 8.58 -3.98
CA TRP A 268 7.16 8.38 -5.40
C TRP A 268 5.92 9.16 -5.84
N ASP A 269 5.06 9.58 -4.92
CA ASP A 269 3.77 10.27 -5.21
C ASP A 269 3.91 11.57 -6.01
N THR A 270 5.12 12.12 -6.12
CA THR A 270 5.40 13.37 -6.81
C THR A 270 6.03 13.21 -8.20
N ILE A 271 6.27 11.96 -8.65
CA ILE A 271 6.91 11.70 -9.94
C ILE A 271 5.83 11.55 -11.01
N GLU A 272 5.72 12.55 -11.89
CA GLU A 272 4.79 12.50 -13.02
C GLU A 272 5.13 11.36 -13.99
N ALA A 273 4.10 10.74 -14.58
CA ALA A 273 4.20 9.65 -15.55
C ALA A 273 4.88 8.36 -15.01
N LEU A 274 4.74 8.10 -13.72
CA LEU A 274 5.17 6.87 -13.08
C LEU A 274 3.95 6.19 -12.46
N GLY A 275 3.32 5.31 -13.21
CA GLY A 275 2.17 4.52 -12.76
C GLY A 275 2.51 3.04 -12.68
N PHE A 276 1.79 2.30 -11.84
CA PHE A 276 1.98 0.87 -11.64
C PHE A 276 0.67 0.11 -11.70
N ALA A 277 0.74 -1.13 -12.20
CA ALA A 277 -0.39 -2.04 -12.21
C ALA A 277 0.05 -3.48 -11.89
N ILE A 278 -0.80 -4.22 -11.21
CA ILE A 278 -0.61 -5.63 -10.90
C ILE A 278 -0.94 -6.43 -12.16
N PRO A 279 -0.01 -7.24 -12.72
CA PRO A 279 -0.24 -8.00 -13.96
C PRO A 279 -1.40 -8.98 -13.84
N THR A 280 -2.21 -9.14 -14.90
CA THR A 280 -3.35 -10.09 -14.87
C THR A 280 -2.93 -11.53 -14.65
N ALA A 281 -1.71 -11.94 -15.01
CA ALA A 281 -1.17 -13.25 -14.69
C ALA A 281 -1.11 -13.47 -13.16
N THR A 282 -0.64 -12.45 -12.41
CA THR A 282 -0.65 -12.43 -10.94
C THR A 282 -2.08 -12.34 -10.40
N VAL A 283 -2.89 -11.41 -10.95
CA VAL A 283 -4.30 -11.22 -10.55
C VAL A 283 -5.06 -12.54 -10.63
N LYS A 284 -4.89 -13.30 -11.71
CA LYS A 284 -5.56 -14.59 -11.88
C LYS A 284 -5.23 -15.57 -10.76
N THR A 285 -3.96 -15.76 -10.45
CA THR A 285 -3.54 -16.70 -9.40
C THR A 285 -4.13 -16.32 -8.04
N ILE A 286 -4.07 -15.06 -7.69
CA ILE A 286 -4.55 -14.55 -6.40
C ILE A 286 -6.08 -14.58 -6.33
N VAL A 287 -6.77 -14.08 -7.36
CA VAL A 287 -8.23 -14.03 -7.40
C VAL A 287 -8.85 -15.43 -7.38
N ASP A 288 -8.28 -16.38 -8.11
CA ASP A 288 -8.75 -17.77 -8.10
C ASP A 288 -8.64 -18.40 -6.70
N ASP A 289 -7.53 -18.14 -5.97
CA ASP A 289 -7.36 -18.58 -4.58
C ASP A 289 -8.35 -17.89 -3.64
N LEU A 290 -8.51 -16.58 -3.76
CA LEU A 290 -9.45 -15.83 -2.93
C LEU A 290 -10.90 -16.31 -3.13
N ILE A 291 -11.29 -16.62 -4.38
CA ILE A 291 -12.64 -17.16 -4.66
C ILE A 291 -12.78 -18.58 -4.14
N ALA A 292 -11.75 -19.42 -4.29
CA ALA A 292 -11.79 -20.80 -3.87
C ALA A 292 -11.78 -20.96 -2.33
N HIS A 293 -11.01 -20.15 -1.63
CA HIS A 293 -10.67 -20.36 -0.22
C HIS A 293 -10.97 -19.15 0.67
N GLY A 294 -11.03 -17.93 0.15
CA GLY A 294 -11.13 -16.68 0.90
C GLY A 294 -9.77 -16.12 1.33
N TYR A 295 -8.69 -16.80 1.00
CA TYR A 295 -7.29 -16.46 1.31
C TYR A 295 -6.35 -17.02 0.24
N VAL A 296 -5.10 -16.55 0.22
CA VAL A 296 -4.06 -17.04 -0.70
C VAL A 296 -3.30 -18.20 -0.08
N THR A 297 -3.11 -19.28 -0.83
CA THR A 297 -2.40 -20.49 -0.42
C THR A 297 -0.95 -20.47 -0.92
N GLY A 298 -0.10 -21.39 -0.38
CA GLY A 298 1.27 -21.56 -0.83
C GLY A 298 2.21 -20.43 -0.42
N ARG A 299 1.93 -19.72 0.68
CA ARG A 299 2.79 -18.68 1.25
C ARG A 299 3.37 -19.08 2.59
N PRO A 300 4.46 -19.84 2.60
CA PRO A 300 5.11 -20.22 3.84
C PRO A 300 5.74 -19.01 4.53
N THR A 301 5.47 -18.84 5.82
CA THR A 301 6.04 -17.79 6.66
C THR A 301 6.58 -18.35 7.96
N ILE A 302 7.56 -17.65 8.54
CA ILE A 302 8.04 -17.92 9.91
C ILE A 302 7.18 -17.22 10.96
N GLY A 303 6.30 -16.30 10.57
CA GLY A 303 5.40 -15.57 11.47
C GLY A 303 6.10 -14.50 12.30
N VAL A 304 7.03 -13.75 11.69
CA VAL A 304 7.67 -12.59 12.30
C VAL A 304 7.55 -11.37 11.39
N THR A 305 7.39 -10.20 12.00
CA THR A 305 7.57 -8.91 11.31
C THR A 305 8.95 -8.39 11.62
N VAL A 306 9.70 -8.00 10.62
CA VAL A 306 11.08 -7.54 10.77
C VAL A 306 11.32 -6.21 10.06
N CYS A 307 12.33 -5.48 10.51
CA CYS A 307 12.90 -4.35 9.76
C CYS A 307 14.43 -4.45 9.76
N THR A 308 15.08 -3.73 8.84
CA THR A 308 16.55 -3.61 8.87
C THR A 308 16.98 -2.80 10.09
N ILE A 309 18.11 -3.17 10.71
CA ILE A 309 18.66 -2.42 11.86
C ILE A 309 18.96 -0.96 11.48
N SER A 310 19.31 -0.70 10.23
CA SER A 310 19.58 0.65 9.71
C SER A 310 18.35 1.57 9.77
N ALA A 311 17.15 1.03 9.81
CA ALA A 311 15.89 1.77 9.92
C ALA A 311 15.56 2.18 11.38
N LEU A 312 16.25 1.61 12.38
CA LEU A 312 16.02 1.93 13.77
C LEU A 312 16.72 3.22 14.19
N PRO A 313 16.17 4.02 15.13
CA PRO A 313 16.86 5.11 15.78
C PRO A 313 18.16 4.61 16.42
N LYS A 314 19.28 5.31 16.19
CA LYS A 314 20.56 4.96 16.81
C LYS A 314 20.59 5.53 18.23
N ASP A 315 20.61 4.66 19.23
CA ASP A 315 20.91 5.03 20.60
C ASP A 315 22.42 4.98 20.84
N GLU A 316 23.02 6.05 21.37
CA GLU A 316 24.43 6.09 21.72
C GLU A 316 24.71 5.13 22.89
N GLY A 317 25.49 4.07 22.64
CA GLY A 317 25.93 3.12 23.67
C GLY A 317 25.30 1.74 23.61
N ASP A 318 24.57 1.43 22.57
CA ASP A 318 23.96 0.12 22.35
C ASP A 318 24.99 -0.88 21.78
N ASP A 319 25.19 -2.00 22.47
CA ASP A 319 26.07 -3.10 22.05
C ASP A 319 25.42 -4.04 21.01
N LYS A 320 24.32 -3.59 20.38
CA LYS A 320 23.59 -4.37 19.34
C LYS A 320 24.45 -4.56 18.09
N PRO A 321 24.28 -5.69 17.39
CA PRO A 321 24.85 -5.86 16.05
C PRO A 321 24.50 -4.70 15.13
N ILE A 322 25.41 -4.35 14.24
CA ILE A 322 25.18 -3.29 13.23
C ILE A 322 24.52 -3.82 11.96
N GLU A 323 24.40 -5.14 11.84
CA GLU A 323 23.83 -5.87 10.69
C GLU A 323 22.85 -6.94 11.18
N GLY A 324 21.79 -7.16 10.43
CA GLY A 324 20.73 -8.13 10.73
C GLY A 324 19.34 -7.54 10.58
N LEU A 325 18.31 -8.37 10.82
CA LEU A 325 16.92 -7.98 10.80
C LEU A 325 16.38 -7.94 12.24
N TYR A 326 15.91 -6.78 12.65
CA TYR A 326 15.29 -6.59 13.96
C TYR A 326 13.84 -7.08 13.95
N VAL A 327 13.48 -7.92 14.93
CA VAL A 327 12.13 -8.47 15.09
C VAL A 327 11.23 -7.43 15.76
N LEU A 328 10.26 -6.92 15.03
CA LEU A 328 9.25 -5.97 15.51
C LEU A 328 8.11 -6.69 16.23
N SER A 329 7.70 -7.86 15.72
CA SER A 329 6.67 -8.70 16.34
C SER A 329 6.83 -10.15 15.95
N VAL A 330 6.25 -11.05 16.76
CA VAL A 330 6.19 -12.49 16.50
C VAL A 330 4.76 -12.94 16.74
N GLU A 331 4.17 -13.59 15.74
CA GLU A 331 2.81 -14.12 15.81
C GLU A 331 2.72 -15.28 16.82
N GLU A 332 1.85 -15.18 17.81
CA GLU A 332 1.74 -16.19 18.89
C GLU A 332 1.35 -17.58 18.36
N ALA A 333 0.60 -17.65 17.26
CA ALA A 333 0.21 -18.89 16.61
C ALA A 333 1.37 -19.56 15.84
N SER A 334 2.44 -18.81 15.53
CA SER A 334 3.59 -19.29 14.76
C SER A 334 4.44 -20.31 15.52
N ASP A 335 5.24 -21.07 14.75
CA ASP A 335 6.27 -21.92 15.36
C ASP A 335 7.42 -21.07 15.92
N ALA A 336 7.75 -19.94 15.32
CA ALA A 336 8.74 -18.99 15.82
C ALA A 336 8.48 -18.58 17.28
N TRP A 337 7.23 -18.25 17.61
CA TRP A 337 6.84 -17.95 18.99
C TRP A 337 7.06 -19.16 19.93
N LYS A 338 6.68 -20.38 19.51
CA LYS A 338 6.83 -21.61 20.29
C LYS A 338 8.29 -21.97 20.52
N GLN A 339 9.16 -21.70 19.54
CA GLN A 339 10.60 -21.88 19.64
C GLN A 339 11.30 -20.78 20.43
N GLY A 340 10.57 -19.77 20.88
CA GLY A 340 11.07 -18.75 21.79
C GLY A 340 11.59 -17.46 21.12
N LEU A 341 11.34 -17.23 19.84
CA LEU A 341 11.56 -15.92 19.23
C LEU A 341 10.65 -14.86 19.85
N ARG A 342 11.18 -13.65 20.03
CA ARG A 342 10.45 -12.52 20.65
C ARG A 342 10.74 -11.21 19.94
N GLU A 343 9.91 -10.24 20.16
CA GLU A 343 10.18 -8.84 19.84
C GLU A 343 11.51 -8.41 20.47
N GLY A 344 12.32 -7.65 19.72
CA GLY A 344 13.64 -7.21 20.14
C GLY A 344 14.79 -8.13 19.75
N ASP A 345 14.52 -9.34 19.26
CA ASP A 345 15.54 -10.22 18.69
C ASP A 345 16.15 -9.63 17.43
N ILE A 346 17.38 -10.02 17.11
CA ILE A 346 18.01 -9.68 15.83
C ILE A 346 18.34 -10.98 15.10
N LEU A 347 17.75 -11.16 13.94
CA LEU A 347 18.04 -12.29 13.07
C LEU A 347 19.30 -11.97 12.28
N LEU A 348 20.39 -12.70 12.57
CA LEU A 348 21.70 -12.49 11.93
C LEU A 348 21.87 -13.35 10.69
N ARG A 349 21.34 -14.58 10.71
CA ARG A 349 21.46 -15.55 9.62
C ARG A 349 20.20 -16.39 9.48
N ALA A 350 19.95 -16.85 8.24
CA ALA A 350 19.00 -17.91 7.95
C ALA A 350 19.72 -18.97 7.11
N ASN A 351 19.59 -20.25 7.47
CA ASN A 351 20.28 -21.37 6.82
C ASN A 351 21.79 -21.13 6.63
N GLY A 352 22.42 -20.41 7.58
CA GLY A 352 23.83 -20.05 7.55
C GLY A 352 24.20 -18.83 6.66
N GLN A 353 23.26 -18.29 5.87
CA GLN A 353 23.45 -17.07 5.09
C GLN A 353 23.17 -15.83 5.93
N MET A 354 23.97 -14.78 5.76
CA MET A 354 23.76 -13.49 6.46
C MET A 354 22.47 -12.84 5.98
N LEU A 355 21.78 -12.17 6.91
CA LEU A 355 20.60 -11.37 6.64
C LEU A 355 20.97 -9.90 6.79
N LEU A 356 21.02 -9.17 5.70
CA LEU A 356 21.31 -7.72 5.66
C LEU A 356 20.05 -6.93 5.33
N GLU A 357 19.24 -7.46 4.43
CA GLU A 357 17.98 -6.89 3.97
C GLU A 357 16.85 -7.93 4.11
N ILE A 358 15.60 -7.47 4.04
CA ILE A 358 14.42 -8.35 4.17
C ILE A 358 14.40 -9.39 3.04
N GLU A 359 14.88 -9.02 1.87
CA GLU A 359 15.01 -9.86 0.68
C GLU A 359 15.87 -11.10 0.96
N ASP A 360 16.95 -10.97 1.73
CA ASP A 360 17.80 -12.12 2.11
C ASP A 360 17.00 -13.18 2.85
N LEU A 361 16.08 -12.79 3.73
CA LEU A 361 15.19 -13.71 4.45
C LEU A 361 14.14 -14.32 3.50
N ASN A 362 13.59 -13.53 2.57
CA ASN A 362 12.64 -14.01 1.57
C ASN A 362 13.30 -15.02 0.62
N ASP A 363 14.54 -14.77 0.20
CA ASP A 363 15.32 -15.70 -0.62
C ASP A 363 15.50 -17.05 0.07
N GLN A 364 15.75 -17.06 1.40
CA GLN A 364 15.90 -18.29 2.16
C GLN A 364 14.60 -19.11 2.30
N LYS A 365 13.44 -18.48 2.09
CA LYS A 365 12.11 -19.13 2.06
C LYS A 365 11.73 -19.62 0.67
N THR A 366 12.40 -19.13 -0.38
CA THR A 366 12.07 -19.48 -1.78
C THR A 366 12.18 -20.98 -2.01
N GLY A 367 11.09 -21.58 -2.50
CA GLY A 367 11.00 -23.01 -2.77
C GLY A 367 10.68 -23.89 -1.55
N LEU A 368 10.62 -23.33 -0.34
CA LEU A 368 10.13 -24.03 0.83
C LEU A 368 8.60 -24.05 0.88
N GLN A 369 8.04 -24.96 1.64
CA GLN A 369 6.60 -25.11 1.86
C GLN A 369 6.28 -25.06 3.36
N ALA A 370 5.01 -24.87 3.69
CA ALA A 370 4.57 -25.01 5.09
C ALA A 370 4.90 -26.40 5.61
N GLY A 371 5.51 -26.46 6.80
CA GLY A 371 6.06 -27.66 7.40
C GLY A 371 7.58 -27.85 7.19
N ASP A 372 8.17 -27.18 6.19
CA ASP A 372 9.64 -27.14 6.08
C ASP A 372 10.24 -26.27 7.20
N THR A 373 11.51 -26.50 7.51
CA THR A 373 12.20 -25.83 8.61
C THR A 373 13.27 -24.89 8.08
N ILE A 374 13.37 -23.71 8.69
CA ILE A 374 14.45 -22.74 8.47
C ILE A 374 15.27 -22.62 9.77
N SER A 375 16.60 -22.69 9.67
CA SER A 375 17.51 -22.51 10.81
C SER A 375 17.93 -21.05 10.91
N LEU A 376 17.66 -20.40 12.04
CA LEU A 376 17.95 -19.00 12.29
C LEU A 376 19.05 -18.86 13.34
N THR A 377 20.02 -17.97 13.08
CA THR A 377 20.97 -17.50 14.08
C THR A 377 20.46 -16.18 14.63
N VAL A 378 20.16 -16.14 15.90
CA VAL A 378 19.50 -15.03 16.61
C VAL A 378 20.43 -14.40 17.64
N TRP A 379 20.45 -13.08 17.71
CA TRP A 379 21.10 -12.34 18.79
C TRP A 379 20.03 -11.74 19.72
N ARG A 380 20.25 -11.87 21.04
CA ARG A 380 19.43 -11.29 22.12
C ARG A 380 20.32 -10.96 23.32
N ASP A 381 20.26 -9.74 23.82
CA ASP A 381 20.93 -9.30 25.07
C ASP A 381 22.42 -9.66 25.17
N GLY A 382 23.16 -9.58 24.04
CA GLY A 382 24.61 -9.87 24.01
C GLY A 382 24.96 -11.34 23.74
N GLU A 383 23.99 -12.21 23.63
CA GLU A 383 24.18 -13.65 23.35
C GLU A 383 23.64 -14.02 21.98
N THR A 384 24.27 -15.00 21.34
CA THR A 384 23.82 -15.56 20.06
C THR A 384 23.42 -17.01 20.26
N PHE A 385 22.26 -17.39 19.71
CA PHE A 385 21.75 -18.76 19.74
C PHE A 385 21.17 -19.16 18.40
N GLU A 386 21.02 -20.47 18.18
CA GLU A 386 20.38 -21.01 17.00
C GLU A 386 18.98 -21.53 17.35
N VAL A 387 18.05 -21.35 16.42
CA VAL A 387 16.70 -21.84 16.54
C VAL A 387 16.19 -22.34 15.19
N ASP A 388 15.60 -23.52 15.18
CA ASP A 388 14.93 -24.07 14.01
C ASP A 388 13.44 -23.75 14.09
N VAL A 389 12.91 -23.13 13.05
CA VAL A 389 11.51 -22.68 12.96
C VAL A 389 10.83 -23.38 11.80
N ALA A 390 9.74 -24.07 12.07
CA ALA A 390 8.89 -24.63 11.04
C ALA A 390 8.04 -23.53 10.40
N LEU A 391 8.03 -23.50 9.06
CA LEU A 391 7.19 -22.58 8.30
C LEU A 391 5.73 -22.99 8.41
N VAL A 392 4.85 -22.00 8.47
CA VAL A 392 3.39 -22.18 8.45
C VAL A 392 2.80 -21.42 7.29
N GLU A 393 1.60 -21.77 6.85
CA GLU A 393 0.87 -20.96 5.87
C GLU A 393 0.50 -19.60 6.47
N GLN A 394 0.75 -18.52 5.73
CA GLN A 394 0.54 -17.16 6.20
C GLN A 394 -0.92 -16.92 6.64
N TYR A 395 -1.90 -17.42 5.88
CA TYR A 395 -3.32 -17.25 6.20
C TYR A 395 -3.73 -17.84 7.57
N LEU A 396 -2.97 -18.80 8.11
CA LEU A 396 -3.22 -19.37 9.43
C LEU A 396 -2.86 -18.41 10.58
N LEU A 397 -2.10 -17.36 10.28
CA LEU A 397 -1.65 -16.36 11.24
C LEU A 397 -2.50 -15.06 11.16
N GLU A 398 -3.22 -14.86 10.07
CA GLU A 398 -4.04 -13.68 9.82
C GLU A 398 -5.50 -13.83 10.30
N SER A 399 -5.83 -14.89 11.01
CA SER A 399 -7.20 -15.25 11.43
C SER A 399 -7.57 -14.76 12.83
#